data_8d7b0c3f1b940428f272f9d57b58962b
#
_entry.id   8d7b0c3f1b940428f272f9d57b58962b
#
_cell.length_a   1.000
_cell.length_b   1.000
_cell.length_c   1.000
_cell.angle_alpha   90.00
_cell.angle_beta   90.00
_cell.angle_gamma   90.00
#
_symmetry.space_group_name_H-M   'P 1'
#
loop_
_entity.id
_entity.type
_entity.pdbx_description
1 polymer ?
#
loop_
_entity_poly.entity_id
_entity_poly.type
_entity_poly.pdbx_seq_one_letter_code
_entity_poly.pdbx_strand_id
1 'polypeptide(L)'
;MKVYKLPECKETDALPEGCALALGNFDGVHRGHQKLFEAARADVRAGRAKACAAWTFTTLAKPLSAVPYITDMRTKLELFADYGLDYAVFEDFERVRDMKSADFVENYLIRRMKAASIICGFNFRFGCGGMGDAPQLSSLLAKHSIPGTVLSPV
;
A
#
# COMPACT_ATOMS: atom_id res chain seq x y z
N MET A 1 7.88 -1.31 -14.79
CA MET A 1 7.52 -1.40 -13.36
C MET A 1 8.20 -2.59 -12.71
N LYS A 2 8.85 -2.39 -11.59
CA LYS A 2 9.53 -3.46 -10.84
C LYS A 2 8.58 -4.06 -9.80
N VAL A 3 8.60 -5.39 -9.64
CA VAL A 3 7.70 -6.13 -8.75
C VAL A 3 8.50 -6.75 -7.60
N TYR A 4 8.04 -6.52 -6.38
CA TYR A 4 8.59 -7.12 -5.16
C TYR A 4 7.56 -8.06 -4.54
N LYS A 5 7.89 -9.33 -4.44
CA LYS A 5 7.08 -10.32 -3.72
C LYS A 5 7.77 -10.64 -2.41
N LEU A 6 7.16 -10.26 -1.31
CA LEU A 6 7.66 -10.54 0.03
C LEU A 6 7.05 -11.85 0.57
N PRO A 7 7.80 -12.71 1.25
CA PRO A 7 9.17 -12.57 1.74
C PRO A 7 10.28 -13.02 0.79
N GLU A 8 9.98 -13.34 -0.46
CA GLU A 8 10.98 -13.89 -1.40
C GLU A 8 12.12 -12.92 -1.69
N CYS A 9 11.86 -11.62 -1.60
CA CYS A 9 12.89 -10.60 -1.75
C CYS A 9 13.73 -10.48 -0.48
N LYS A 10 15.05 -10.44 -0.64
CA LYS A 10 15.99 -10.18 0.47
C LYS A 10 15.80 -8.75 1.00
N GLU A 11 16.22 -8.49 2.23
CA GLU A 11 16.21 -7.13 2.80
C GLU A 11 16.99 -6.12 1.95
N THR A 12 18.01 -6.60 1.23
CA THR A 12 18.80 -5.80 0.28
C THR A 12 18.03 -5.38 -0.96
N ASP A 13 16.90 -6.05 -1.27
CA ASP A 13 16.03 -5.73 -2.40
C ASP A 13 14.88 -4.80 -1.98
N ALA A 14 15.04 -4.08 -0.87
CA ALA A 14 14.05 -3.14 -0.39
C ALA A 14 13.68 -2.11 -1.47
N LEU A 15 12.45 -1.60 -1.37
CA LEU A 15 12.02 -0.46 -2.17
C LEU A 15 13.03 0.67 -2.09
N PRO A 16 13.27 1.41 -3.16
CA PRO A 16 14.07 2.62 -3.09
C PRO A 16 13.52 3.54 -2.00
N GLU A 17 14.43 4.09 -1.21
CA GLU A 17 14.06 5.05 -0.17
C GLU A 17 13.23 6.20 -0.75
N GLY A 18 12.14 6.54 -0.09
CA GLY A 18 11.33 7.68 -0.45
C GLY A 18 10.21 7.42 -1.43
N CYS A 19 9.60 6.23 -1.41
CA CYS A 19 8.40 5.95 -2.20
C CYS A 19 7.12 6.51 -1.59
N ALA A 20 6.23 7.01 -2.43
CA ALA A 20 4.82 7.21 -2.12
C ALA A 20 4.09 5.87 -2.25
N LEU A 21 3.56 5.34 -1.15
CA LEU A 21 2.90 4.04 -1.13
C LEU A 21 1.37 4.19 -1.14
N ALA A 22 0.73 3.67 -2.18
CA ALA A 22 -0.72 3.49 -2.21
C ALA A 22 -1.05 2.11 -1.60
N LEU A 23 -1.80 2.10 -0.50
CA LEU A 23 -2.14 0.89 0.23
C LEU A 23 -3.54 0.41 -0.15
N GLY A 24 -3.69 -0.86 -0.49
CA GLY A 24 -4.99 -1.44 -0.78
C GLY A 24 -4.94 -2.87 -1.32
N ASN A 25 -6.10 -3.49 -1.42
CA ASN A 25 -6.25 -4.79 -2.07
C ASN A 25 -6.24 -4.68 -3.60
N PHE A 26 -6.68 -3.56 -4.14
CA PHE A 26 -6.71 -3.25 -5.56
C PHE A 26 -7.37 -4.32 -6.43
N ASP A 27 -8.40 -4.96 -5.91
CA ASP A 27 -9.19 -5.89 -6.70
C ASP A 27 -10.13 -5.11 -7.63
N GLY A 28 -10.08 -5.41 -8.93
CA GLY A 28 -10.85 -4.72 -9.96
C GLY A 28 -10.32 -3.35 -10.38
N VAL A 29 -9.37 -2.78 -9.66
CA VAL A 29 -8.80 -1.44 -9.91
C VAL A 29 -9.87 -0.41 -10.30
N HIS A 30 -10.92 -0.30 -9.49
CA HIS A 30 -12.03 0.64 -9.71
C HIS A 30 -11.59 2.10 -9.54
N ARG A 31 -12.48 3.05 -9.82
CA ARG A 31 -12.19 4.49 -9.81
C ARG A 31 -11.56 4.99 -8.49
N GLY A 32 -11.99 4.43 -7.35
CA GLY A 32 -11.39 4.77 -6.06
C GLY A 32 -9.91 4.39 -5.98
N HIS A 33 -9.55 3.21 -6.49
CA HIS A 33 -8.16 2.77 -6.58
C HIS A 33 -7.33 3.65 -7.51
N GLN A 34 -7.90 4.04 -8.65
CA GLN A 34 -7.23 4.92 -9.61
C GLN A 34 -6.88 6.27 -8.96
N LYS A 35 -7.77 6.81 -8.12
CA LYS A 35 -7.51 8.04 -7.36
C LYS A 35 -6.34 7.90 -6.38
N LEU A 36 -6.16 6.73 -5.76
CA LEU A 36 -5.00 6.47 -4.91
C LEU A 36 -3.70 6.52 -5.72
N PHE A 37 -3.70 5.95 -6.91
CA PHE A 37 -2.52 5.99 -7.81
C PHE A 37 -2.23 7.41 -8.30
N GLU A 38 -3.26 8.16 -8.66
CA GLU A 38 -3.11 9.58 -9.04
C GLU A 38 -2.49 10.40 -7.90
N ALA A 39 -2.93 10.18 -6.66
CA ALA A 39 -2.39 10.87 -5.49
C ALA A 39 -0.93 10.50 -5.23
N ALA A 40 -0.56 9.22 -5.34
CA ALA A 40 0.82 8.78 -5.20
C ALA A 40 1.73 9.41 -6.27
N ARG A 41 1.27 9.45 -7.52
CA ARG A 41 1.99 10.11 -8.61
C ARG A 41 2.09 11.62 -8.41
N ALA A 42 1.07 12.24 -7.83
CA ALA A 42 1.09 13.67 -7.50
C ALA A 42 2.19 13.98 -6.46
N ASP A 43 2.42 13.10 -5.51
CA ASP A 43 3.51 13.25 -4.53
C ASP A 43 4.89 13.20 -5.21
N VAL A 44 5.06 12.35 -6.20
CA VAL A 44 6.29 12.30 -7.00
C VAL A 44 6.47 13.60 -7.81
N ARG A 45 5.42 14.04 -8.51
CA ARG A 45 5.48 15.28 -9.29
C ARG A 45 5.78 16.51 -8.43
N ALA A 46 5.29 16.52 -7.20
CA ALA A 46 5.52 17.62 -6.24
C ALA A 46 6.88 17.53 -5.52
N GLY A 47 7.68 16.51 -5.80
CA GLY A 47 8.98 16.30 -5.13
C GLY A 47 8.89 15.77 -3.70
N ARG A 48 7.71 15.35 -3.25
CA ARG A 48 7.52 14.75 -1.91
C ARG A 48 7.98 13.30 -1.85
N ALA A 49 8.02 12.62 -2.98
CA ALA A 49 8.50 11.25 -3.10
C ALA A 49 9.36 11.10 -4.35
N LYS A 50 10.26 10.12 -4.35
CA LYS A 50 11.15 9.82 -5.48
C LYS A 50 10.49 8.92 -6.52
N ALA A 51 9.58 8.05 -6.05
CA ALA A 51 8.85 7.09 -6.88
C ALA A 51 7.51 6.78 -6.24
N CYS A 52 6.62 6.12 -6.97
CA CYS A 52 5.33 5.68 -6.46
C CYS A 52 5.15 4.17 -6.62
N ALA A 53 4.47 3.56 -5.64
CA ALA A 53 4.25 2.12 -5.59
C ALA A 53 2.85 1.78 -5.12
N ALA A 54 2.30 0.68 -5.64
CA ALA A 54 1.17 0.01 -5.01
C ALA A 54 1.68 -1.03 -4.01
N TRP A 55 1.12 -1.01 -2.81
CA TRP A 55 1.34 -2.04 -1.80
C TRP A 55 0.06 -2.83 -1.61
N THR A 56 0.12 -4.13 -1.81
CA THR A 56 -1.03 -5.03 -1.80
C THR A 56 -0.64 -6.41 -1.28
N PHE A 57 -1.59 -7.34 -1.22
CA PHE A 57 -1.37 -8.70 -0.76
C PHE A 57 -1.25 -9.69 -1.93
N THR A 58 -0.41 -10.71 -1.75
CA THR A 58 -0.36 -11.87 -2.66
C THR A 58 -1.62 -12.70 -2.56
N THR A 59 -2.16 -12.82 -1.34
CA THR A 59 -3.45 -13.47 -1.06
C THR A 59 -4.36 -12.44 -0.41
N LEU A 60 -5.65 -12.44 -0.78
CA LEU A 60 -6.57 -11.50 -0.16
C LEU A 60 -6.81 -11.82 1.30
N ALA A 61 -7.02 -10.76 2.08
CA ALA A 61 -7.45 -10.81 3.46
C ALA A 61 -8.89 -11.35 3.66
N LYS A 62 -9.48 -11.97 2.63
CA LYS A 62 -10.83 -12.54 2.68
C LYS A 62 -10.77 -14.05 2.59
N PRO A 63 -11.64 -14.78 3.32
CA PRO A 63 -11.77 -16.22 3.16
C PRO A 63 -12.05 -16.56 1.69
N LEU A 64 -11.36 -17.57 1.16
CA LEU A 64 -11.52 -18.07 -0.22
C LEU A 64 -12.99 -18.40 -0.60
N SER A 65 -13.84 -18.60 0.40
CA SER A 65 -15.25 -18.94 0.23
C SER A 65 -16.19 -17.76 0.02
N ALA A 66 -15.73 -16.51 0.21
CA ALA A 66 -16.63 -15.38 0.34
C ALA A 66 -16.93 -14.64 -0.97
N VAL A 67 -15.95 -14.38 -1.85
CA VAL A 67 -16.16 -13.67 -3.13
C VAL A 67 -15.00 -14.00 -4.08
N PRO A 68 -15.24 -14.39 -5.34
CA PRO A 68 -14.19 -14.55 -6.32
C PRO A 68 -13.48 -13.22 -6.59
N TYR A 69 -12.18 -13.30 -6.90
CA TYR A 69 -11.41 -12.13 -7.32
C TYR A 69 -11.89 -11.60 -8.66
N ILE A 70 -11.96 -10.30 -8.82
CA ILE A 70 -12.26 -9.64 -10.08
C ILE A 70 -11.04 -9.66 -10.99
N THR A 71 -9.84 -9.48 -10.41
CA THR A 71 -8.59 -9.43 -11.16
C THR A 71 -7.59 -10.46 -10.65
N ASP A 72 -6.97 -11.20 -11.57
CA ASP A 72 -5.79 -11.99 -11.27
C ASP A 72 -4.54 -11.11 -11.11
N MET A 73 -3.44 -11.71 -10.68
CA MET A 73 -2.20 -10.97 -10.44
C MET A 73 -1.64 -10.35 -11.72
N ARG A 74 -1.71 -11.04 -12.84
CA ARG A 74 -1.19 -10.55 -14.13
C ARG A 74 -1.94 -9.29 -14.57
N THR A 75 -3.26 -9.35 -14.59
CA THR A 75 -4.12 -8.21 -14.93
C THR A 75 -3.88 -7.04 -13.97
N LYS A 76 -3.74 -7.32 -12.68
CA LYS A 76 -3.42 -6.31 -11.68
C LYS A 76 -2.10 -5.60 -11.98
N LEU A 77 -1.04 -6.33 -12.33
CA LEU A 77 0.25 -5.77 -12.69
C LEU A 77 0.20 -4.93 -13.96
N GLU A 78 -0.54 -5.39 -14.99
CA GLU A 78 -0.77 -4.64 -16.22
C GLU A 78 -1.46 -3.29 -15.92
N LEU A 79 -2.50 -3.31 -15.09
CA LEU A 79 -3.21 -2.09 -14.68
C LEU A 79 -2.32 -1.14 -13.87
N PHE A 80 -1.52 -1.65 -12.95
CA PHE A 80 -0.58 -0.81 -12.18
C PHE A 80 0.43 -0.11 -13.11
N ALA A 81 0.96 -0.84 -14.09
CA ALA A 81 1.87 -0.27 -15.08
C ALA A 81 1.17 0.80 -15.94
N ASP A 82 -0.05 0.53 -16.41
CA ASP A 82 -0.85 1.46 -17.21
C ASP A 82 -1.15 2.76 -16.45
N TYR A 83 -1.37 2.67 -15.13
CA TYR A 83 -1.54 3.84 -14.28
C TYR A 83 -0.23 4.53 -13.89
N GLY A 84 0.91 4.06 -14.40
CA GLY A 84 2.20 4.73 -14.26
C GLY A 84 2.85 4.58 -12.90
N LEU A 85 2.60 3.46 -12.21
CA LEU A 85 3.32 3.13 -10.98
C LEU A 85 4.73 2.60 -11.31
N ASP A 86 5.70 2.98 -10.49
CA ASP A 86 7.10 2.56 -10.67
C ASP A 86 7.34 1.18 -10.07
N TYR A 87 6.64 0.85 -8.99
CA TYR A 87 6.80 -0.40 -8.26
C TYR A 87 5.46 -1.00 -7.85
N ALA A 88 5.44 -2.33 -7.72
CA ALA A 88 4.36 -3.07 -7.07
C ALA A 88 4.96 -3.94 -5.97
N VAL A 89 4.41 -3.85 -4.76
CA VAL A 89 4.81 -4.64 -3.59
C VAL A 89 3.69 -5.58 -3.22
N PHE A 90 3.98 -6.87 -3.24
CA PHE A 90 3.06 -7.92 -2.81
C PHE A 90 3.54 -8.49 -1.49
N GLU A 91 2.78 -8.28 -0.43
CA GLU A 91 3.06 -8.81 0.90
C GLU A 91 2.17 -10.02 1.18
N ASP A 92 2.69 -10.98 1.94
CA ASP A 92 1.90 -12.06 2.50
C ASP A 92 1.07 -11.53 3.68
N PHE A 93 -0.25 -11.62 3.56
CA PHE A 93 -1.18 -11.16 4.59
C PHE A 93 -0.90 -11.79 5.96
N GLU A 94 -0.54 -13.07 6.00
CA GLU A 94 -0.23 -13.78 7.24
C GLU A 94 0.93 -13.15 8.03
N ARG A 95 1.86 -12.49 7.36
CA ARG A 95 3.01 -11.85 8.00
C ARG A 95 2.66 -10.53 8.70
N VAL A 96 1.65 -9.83 8.24
CA VAL A 96 1.25 -8.52 8.78
C VAL A 96 -0.06 -8.56 9.56
N ARG A 97 -0.81 -9.65 9.45
CA ARG A 97 -2.14 -9.81 10.05
C ARG A 97 -2.18 -9.53 11.55
N ASP A 98 -1.21 -10.05 12.29
CA ASP A 98 -1.19 -9.99 13.74
C ASP A 98 -0.29 -8.85 14.29
N MET A 99 0.24 -8.01 13.42
CA MET A 99 1.01 -6.84 13.84
C MET A 99 0.12 -5.84 14.58
N LYS A 100 0.61 -5.30 15.69
CA LYS A 100 -0.04 -4.15 16.33
C LYS A 100 -0.05 -2.96 15.37
N SER A 101 -1.07 -2.10 15.48
CA SER A 101 -1.23 -0.96 14.59
C SER A 101 0.01 -0.07 14.55
N ALA A 102 0.59 0.25 15.71
CA ALA A 102 1.80 1.06 15.79
C ALA A 102 3.00 0.38 15.10
N ASP A 103 3.18 -0.93 15.26
CA ASP A 103 4.27 -1.68 14.63
C ASP A 103 4.12 -1.71 13.11
N PHE A 104 2.90 -1.88 12.61
CA PHE A 104 2.64 -1.85 11.17
C PHE A 104 3.05 -0.50 10.56
N VAL A 105 2.72 0.60 11.22
CA VAL A 105 3.06 1.93 10.70
C VAL A 105 4.55 2.24 10.91
N GLU A 106 5.05 2.14 12.15
CA GLU A 106 6.38 2.63 12.51
C GLU A 106 7.50 1.69 12.05
N ASN A 107 7.37 0.38 12.30
CA ASN A 107 8.41 -0.59 11.97
C ASN A 107 8.30 -1.10 10.54
N TYR A 108 7.08 -1.30 10.04
CA TYR A 108 6.89 -1.86 8.71
C TYR A 108 6.84 -0.78 7.61
N LEU A 109 5.89 0.15 7.65
CA LEU A 109 5.75 1.15 6.59
C LEU A 109 6.89 2.17 6.58
N ILE A 110 7.28 2.67 7.73
CA ILE A 110 8.29 3.73 7.82
C ILE A 110 9.71 3.15 7.75
N ARG A 111 10.06 2.23 8.64
CA ARG A 111 11.44 1.73 8.72
C ARG A 111 11.77 0.73 7.63
N ARG A 112 10.93 -0.26 7.39
CA ARG A 112 11.20 -1.33 6.42
C ARG A 112 10.91 -0.88 4.98
N MET A 113 9.73 -0.32 4.73
CA MET A 113 9.33 0.13 3.39
C MET A 113 9.91 1.50 3.04
N LYS A 114 10.43 2.24 4.01
CA LYS A 114 11.03 3.57 3.81
C LYS A 114 10.11 4.53 3.06
N ALA A 115 8.84 4.50 3.42
CA ALA A 115 7.83 5.33 2.79
C ALA A 115 8.09 6.83 3.00
N ALA A 116 8.00 7.60 1.94
CA ALA A 116 8.03 9.07 2.00
C ALA A 116 6.65 9.65 2.23
N SER A 117 5.61 8.99 1.72
CA SER A 117 4.20 9.32 1.96
C SER A 117 3.35 8.06 1.86
N ILE A 118 2.20 8.08 2.49
CA ILE A 118 1.22 6.99 2.48
C ILE A 118 -0.10 7.51 1.96
N ILE A 119 -0.70 6.76 1.05
CA ILE A 119 -2.00 7.06 0.48
C ILE A 119 -2.92 5.85 0.70
N CYS A 120 -4.09 6.06 1.25
CA CYS A 120 -5.09 5.00 1.41
C CYS A 120 -6.51 5.51 1.24
N GLY A 121 -7.46 4.60 1.10
CA GLY A 121 -8.88 4.92 1.13
C GLY A 121 -9.40 5.11 2.56
N PHE A 122 -10.52 5.78 2.68
CA PHE A 122 -11.19 6.05 3.98
C PHE A 122 -11.53 4.77 4.77
N ASN A 123 -11.73 3.65 4.09
CA ASN A 123 -12.09 2.36 4.67
C ASN A 123 -10.91 1.41 4.88
N PHE A 124 -9.68 1.90 4.73
CA PHE A 124 -8.48 1.08 4.95
C PHE A 124 -8.38 0.63 6.40
N ARG A 125 -8.15 -0.66 6.60
CA ARG A 125 -7.96 -1.29 7.92
C ARG A 125 -6.62 -2.01 7.97
N PHE A 126 -5.98 -1.98 9.12
CA PHE A 126 -4.68 -2.60 9.35
C PHE A 126 -4.52 -2.98 10.82
N GLY A 127 -3.42 -3.65 11.12
CA GLY A 127 -3.13 -4.08 12.48
C GLY A 127 -3.90 -5.34 12.87
N CYS A 128 -3.60 -5.83 14.07
CA CYS A 128 -4.20 -7.04 14.62
C CYS A 128 -5.73 -6.91 14.69
N GLY A 129 -6.44 -7.88 14.11
CA GLY A 129 -7.91 -7.87 14.07
C GLY A 129 -8.53 -6.72 13.27
N GLY A 130 -7.75 -6.04 12.42
CA GLY A 130 -8.22 -4.86 11.68
C GLY A 130 -8.56 -3.67 12.59
N MET A 131 -7.94 -3.58 13.76
CA MET A 131 -8.22 -2.52 14.75
C MET A 131 -7.75 -1.14 14.32
N GLY A 132 -6.73 -1.06 13.44
CA GLY A 132 -6.26 0.19 12.88
C GLY A 132 -7.19 0.70 11.79
N ASP A 133 -7.43 2.00 11.77
CA ASP A 133 -8.23 2.70 10.77
C ASP A 133 -7.48 3.88 10.15
N ALA A 134 -8.07 4.52 9.15
CA ALA A 134 -7.44 5.64 8.46
C ALA A 134 -7.11 6.83 9.38
N PRO A 135 -7.97 7.26 10.33
CA PRO A 135 -7.60 8.30 11.30
C PRO A 135 -6.40 7.93 12.16
N GLN A 136 -6.33 6.69 12.64
CA GLN A 136 -5.19 6.22 13.43
C GLN A 136 -3.91 6.17 12.60
N LEU A 137 -3.98 5.73 11.34
CA LEU A 137 -2.86 5.77 10.41
C LEU A 137 -2.30 7.19 10.28
N SER A 138 -3.17 8.17 10.03
CA SER A 138 -2.78 9.58 9.92
C SER A 138 -2.11 10.10 11.19
N SER A 139 -2.63 9.76 12.37
CA SER A 139 -2.05 10.15 13.66
C SER A 139 -0.66 9.54 13.86
N LEU A 140 -0.48 8.26 13.55
CA LEU A 140 0.81 7.57 13.68
C LEU A 140 1.85 8.12 12.70
N LEU A 141 1.46 8.39 11.46
CA LEU A 141 2.34 8.98 10.46
C LEU A 141 2.77 10.40 10.85
N ALA A 142 1.87 11.20 11.39
CA ALA A 142 2.14 12.57 11.82
C ALA A 142 3.22 12.63 12.91
N LYS A 143 3.28 11.66 13.81
CA LYS A 143 4.34 11.55 14.84
C LYS A 143 5.74 11.45 14.23
N HIS A 144 5.85 10.95 13.02
CA HIS A 144 7.13 10.76 12.30
C HIS A 144 7.29 11.76 11.15
N SER A 145 6.44 12.77 11.05
CA SER A 145 6.45 13.77 9.98
C SER A 145 6.33 13.15 8.58
N ILE A 146 5.62 12.04 8.46
CA ILE A 146 5.32 11.38 7.19
C ILE A 146 3.94 11.84 6.70
N PRO A 147 3.82 12.42 5.50
CA PRO A 147 2.53 12.78 4.94
C PRO A 147 1.62 11.57 4.73
N GLY A 148 0.39 11.66 5.19
CA GLY A 148 -0.65 10.67 4.96
C GLY A 148 -1.84 11.30 4.25
N THR A 149 -2.29 10.70 3.15
CA THR A 149 -3.46 11.13 2.40
C THR A 149 -4.52 10.06 2.48
N VAL A 150 -5.67 10.41 3.03
CA VAL A 150 -6.85 9.55 3.11
C VAL A 150 -7.89 10.06 2.11
N LEU A 151 -8.21 9.23 1.12
CA LEU A 151 -9.18 9.61 0.10
C LEU A 151 -10.60 9.22 0.50
N SER A 152 -11.52 10.16 0.30
CA SER A 152 -12.95 9.96 0.49
C SER A 152 -13.54 9.03 -0.58
N PRO A 153 -14.75 8.48 -0.36
CA PRO A 153 -15.45 7.70 -1.38
C PRO A 153 -15.60 8.49 -2.69
N VAL A 154 -15.50 7.75 -3.78
CA VAL A 154 -15.71 8.29 -5.14
C VAL A 154 -17.15 8.12 -5.56
#